data_08823c162f75caf4ddfcb8c04792615a
#
_entry.id   08823c162f75caf4ddfcb8c04792615a
#
_cell.length_a   1.000
_cell.length_b   1.000
_cell.length_c   1.000
_cell.angle_alpha   90.00
_cell.angle_beta   90.00
_cell.angle_gamma   90.00
#
_symmetry.space_group_name_H-M   'P 1'
#
loop_
_entity.id
_entity.type
_entity.pdbx_description
1 polymer ?
#
loop_
_entity_poly.entity_id
_entity_poly.type
_entity_poly.pdbx_seq_one_letter_code
_entity_poly.pdbx_strand_id
1 'polypeptide(L)'
;SLFASSKWNKVFSWLFNLVGANDYTWSIMHNKVHHTYTNIEGHDEDLESAPFMRMSPHKPLKPIHRWQHILALPAYGLATLSWVFVKDFKKMSQDHIGGIATPSHPRKEWVRLFVGKALFYTIFIVLPFIFVQAPWYHCLGAFLLSQYIEGFTLAVVFMLAHVVEET
;
A
#
# COMPACT_ATOMS: atom_id res chain seq x y z
N SER A 1 -4.71 16.88 -6.23
CA SER A 1 -5.13 16.65 -7.63
C SER A 1 -4.01 17.10 -8.57
N LEU A 2 -3.59 16.22 -9.49
CA LEU A 2 -2.52 16.50 -10.47
C LEU A 2 -3.01 17.38 -11.64
N PHE A 3 -4.29 17.33 -11.95
CA PHE A 3 -4.89 18.00 -13.09
C PHE A 3 -6.05 18.90 -12.67
N ALA A 4 -6.27 19.98 -13.40
CA ALA A 4 -7.46 20.82 -13.26
C ALA A 4 -8.75 20.06 -13.62
N SER A 5 -8.66 19.05 -14.48
CA SER A 5 -9.80 18.22 -14.89
C SER A 5 -10.04 17.05 -13.93
N SER A 6 -11.24 17.00 -13.35
CA SER A 6 -11.68 15.88 -12.50
C SER A 6 -11.66 14.52 -13.24
N LYS A 7 -11.92 14.52 -14.56
CA LYS A 7 -11.88 13.31 -15.38
C LYS A 7 -10.46 12.72 -15.44
N TRP A 8 -9.47 13.54 -15.71
CA TRP A 8 -8.08 13.10 -15.76
C TRP A 8 -7.56 12.64 -14.40
N ASN A 9 -7.92 13.34 -13.32
CA ASN A 9 -7.58 12.89 -11.97
C ASN A 9 -8.13 11.48 -11.66
N LYS A 10 -9.37 11.17 -12.11
CA LYS A 10 -9.94 9.81 -11.97
C LYS A 10 -9.22 8.76 -12.81
N VAL A 11 -8.83 9.09 -14.04
CA VAL A 11 -8.06 8.17 -14.88
C VAL A 11 -6.71 7.87 -14.24
N PHE A 12 -6.02 8.89 -13.76
CA PHE A 12 -4.71 8.71 -13.11
C PHE A 12 -4.82 7.98 -11.78
N SER A 13 -5.86 8.24 -10.97
CA SER A 13 -6.05 7.46 -9.73
C SER A 13 -6.27 5.98 -10.02
N TRP A 14 -6.94 5.66 -11.13
CA TRP A 14 -7.17 4.27 -11.53
C TRP A 14 -5.88 3.53 -11.86
N LEU A 15 -4.81 4.23 -12.29
CA LEU A 15 -3.48 3.63 -12.54
C LEU A 15 -2.86 3.02 -11.27
N PHE A 16 -3.31 3.41 -10.07
CA PHE A 16 -2.92 2.73 -8.83
C PHE A 16 -3.21 1.22 -8.84
N ASN A 17 -4.23 0.80 -9.58
CA ASN A 17 -4.53 -0.63 -9.73
C ASN A 17 -3.42 -1.38 -10.50
N LEU A 18 -2.62 -0.70 -11.33
CA LEU A 18 -1.48 -1.31 -12.04
C LEU A 18 -0.26 -1.51 -11.12
N VAL A 19 -0.16 -0.76 -10.03
CA VAL A 19 0.82 -1.01 -8.97
C VAL A 19 0.25 -1.93 -7.86
N GLY A 20 -0.89 -2.55 -8.12
CA GLY A 20 -1.53 -3.50 -7.22
C GLY A 20 -2.22 -2.88 -6.01
N ALA A 21 -2.33 -1.55 -5.92
CA ALA A 21 -3.06 -0.86 -4.86
C ALA A 21 -4.45 -0.41 -5.34
N ASN A 22 -5.43 -0.36 -4.42
CA ASN A 22 -6.75 0.16 -4.74
C ASN A 22 -6.80 1.67 -4.50
N ASP A 23 -7.19 2.45 -5.52
CA ASP A 23 -7.24 3.91 -5.47
C ASP A 23 -8.23 4.46 -4.44
N TYR A 24 -9.33 3.76 -4.19
CA TYR A 24 -10.34 4.17 -3.22
C TYR A 24 -9.82 4.01 -1.78
N THR A 25 -9.30 2.84 -1.42
CA THR A 25 -8.74 2.59 -0.08
C THR A 25 -7.55 3.50 0.19
N TRP A 26 -6.67 3.66 -0.80
CA TRP A 26 -5.54 4.58 -0.72
C TRP A 26 -5.98 6.03 -0.50
N SER A 27 -7.00 6.50 -1.23
CA SER A 27 -7.54 7.85 -1.07
C SER A 27 -8.10 8.11 0.33
N ILE A 28 -8.72 7.12 0.97
CA ILE A 28 -9.18 7.26 2.35
C ILE A 28 -7.99 7.31 3.30
N MET A 29 -7.07 6.35 3.20
CA MET A 29 -5.92 6.28 4.11
C MET A 29 -5.01 7.50 3.98
N HIS A 30 -4.62 7.85 2.77
CA HIS A 30 -3.66 8.91 2.54
C HIS A 30 -4.30 10.30 2.60
N ASN A 31 -5.33 10.58 1.77
CA ASN A 31 -5.86 11.94 1.65
C ASN A 31 -6.76 12.35 2.81
N LYS A 32 -7.47 11.41 3.45
CA LYS A 32 -8.40 11.75 4.54
C LYS A 32 -7.80 11.50 5.92
N VAL A 33 -7.12 10.34 6.10
CA VAL A 33 -6.59 9.98 7.41
C VAL A 33 -5.23 10.63 7.62
N HIS A 34 -4.23 10.28 6.83
CA HIS A 34 -2.86 10.75 7.00
C HIS A 34 -2.78 12.30 6.94
N HIS A 35 -3.30 12.95 5.92
CA HIS A 35 -3.27 14.41 5.83
C HIS A 35 -4.08 15.15 6.90
N THR A 36 -5.03 14.49 7.55
CA THR A 36 -5.81 15.10 8.66
C THR A 36 -5.13 14.86 10.01
N TYR A 37 -4.51 13.70 10.18
CA TYR A 37 -3.95 13.23 11.45
C TYR A 37 -2.48 12.85 11.32
N THR A 38 -1.72 13.60 10.52
CA THR A 38 -0.28 13.35 10.30
C THR A 38 0.45 13.25 11.62
N ASN A 39 1.20 12.16 11.81
CA ASN A 39 1.98 11.83 13.01
C ASN A 39 1.17 11.69 14.32
N ILE A 40 -0.17 11.62 14.27
CA ILE A 40 -1.00 11.37 15.46
C ILE A 40 -1.14 9.86 15.69
N GLU A 41 -0.59 9.38 16.81
CA GLU A 41 -0.67 7.97 17.19
C GLU A 41 -2.11 7.49 17.37
N GLY A 42 -2.40 6.28 16.88
CA GLY A 42 -3.74 5.69 16.90
C GLY A 42 -4.67 6.19 15.79
N HIS A 43 -4.26 7.21 15.02
CA HIS A 43 -5.00 7.74 13.89
C HIS A 43 -4.21 7.60 12.59
N ASP A 44 -2.92 7.94 12.61
CA ASP A 44 -2.05 7.80 11.44
C ASP A 44 -1.55 6.35 11.32
N GLU A 45 -2.10 5.63 10.34
CA GLU A 45 -1.73 4.25 10.10
C GLU A 45 -0.32 4.08 9.50
N ASP A 46 0.28 5.13 8.99
CA ASP A 46 1.66 5.09 8.50
C ASP A 46 2.66 4.95 9.66
N LEU A 47 2.28 5.41 10.88
CA LEU A 47 3.02 5.12 12.12
C LEU A 47 2.84 3.67 12.60
N GLU A 48 1.84 2.96 12.10
CA GLU A 48 1.51 1.58 12.50
C GLU A 48 1.94 0.53 11.49
N SER A 49 2.94 0.86 10.68
CA SER A 49 3.30 0.12 9.48
C SER A 49 3.69 -1.34 9.71
N ALA A 50 4.45 -1.66 10.75
CA ALA A 50 4.82 -3.05 11.05
C ALA A 50 5.09 -3.27 12.56
N PRO A 51 4.78 -4.48 13.09
CA PRO A 51 4.97 -4.78 14.52
C PRO A 51 6.42 -4.69 15.02
N PHE A 52 7.39 -4.82 14.12
CA PHE A 52 8.83 -4.74 14.41
C PHE A 52 9.40 -3.33 14.18
N MET A 53 8.58 -2.37 13.74
CA MET A 53 8.95 -0.97 13.57
C MET A 53 8.29 -0.10 14.64
N ARG A 54 9.09 0.71 15.29
CA ARG A 54 8.63 1.69 16.27
C ARG A 54 8.84 3.09 15.69
N MET A 55 7.75 3.67 15.17
CA MET A 55 7.75 5.00 14.54
C MET A 55 7.30 6.10 15.51
N SER A 56 6.78 5.75 16.70
CA SER A 56 6.36 6.70 17.72
C SER A 56 7.08 6.45 19.05
N PRO A 57 7.53 7.51 19.78
CA PRO A 57 8.13 7.37 21.09
C PRO A 57 7.16 6.84 22.17
N HIS A 58 5.85 6.96 21.94
CA HIS A 58 4.82 6.49 22.86
C HIS A 58 4.57 4.98 22.77
N LYS A 59 4.93 4.33 21.66
CA LYS A 59 4.82 2.87 21.54
C LYS A 59 5.82 2.18 22.47
N PRO A 60 5.40 1.07 23.14
CA PRO A 60 6.28 0.34 24.03
C PRO A 60 7.50 -0.21 23.28
N LEU A 61 8.67 -0.03 23.88
CA LEU A 61 9.92 -0.55 23.32
C LEU A 61 9.97 -2.07 23.47
N LYS A 62 10.16 -2.78 22.35
CA LYS A 62 10.32 -4.24 22.31
C LYS A 62 11.76 -4.61 21.90
N PRO A 63 12.31 -5.76 22.30
CA PRO A 63 13.65 -6.19 21.91
C PRO A 63 13.91 -6.23 20.40
N ILE A 64 12.87 -6.53 19.60
CA ILE A 64 12.95 -6.54 18.14
C ILE A 64 13.27 -5.18 17.54
N HIS A 65 12.89 -4.08 18.21
CA HIS A 65 13.07 -2.72 17.68
C HIS A 65 14.55 -2.30 17.58
N ARG A 66 15.45 -2.98 18.31
CA ARG A 66 16.91 -2.75 18.16
C ARG A 66 17.40 -3.10 16.75
N TRP A 67 16.69 -3.97 16.04
CA TRP A 67 17.01 -4.41 14.69
C TRP A 67 16.22 -3.69 13.59
N GLN A 68 15.37 -2.71 13.96
CA GLN A 68 14.47 -2.06 13.00
C GLN A 68 15.20 -1.38 11.83
N HIS A 69 16.41 -0.85 12.04
CA HIS A 69 17.23 -0.25 10.99
C HIS A 69 17.67 -1.26 9.91
N ILE A 70 17.79 -2.54 10.27
CA ILE A 70 18.07 -3.62 9.32
C ILE A 70 16.77 -4.17 8.73
N LEU A 71 15.74 -4.34 9.58
CA LEU A 71 14.46 -4.95 9.17
C LEU A 71 13.61 -4.02 8.32
N ALA A 72 13.76 -2.71 8.44
CA ALA A 72 13.00 -1.72 7.68
C ALA A 72 13.24 -1.85 6.17
N LEU A 73 14.50 -2.00 5.76
CA LEU A 73 14.85 -2.08 4.33
C LEU A 73 14.15 -3.25 3.60
N PRO A 74 14.27 -4.52 4.07
CA PRO A 74 13.53 -5.62 3.46
C PRO A 74 12.00 -5.46 3.60
N ALA A 75 11.51 -4.86 4.71
CA ALA A 75 10.10 -4.64 4.89
C ALA A 75 9.50 -3.64 3.88
N TYR A 76 10.24 -2.61 3.52
CA TYR A 76 9.83 -1.67 2.47
C TYR A 76 9.62 -2.36 1.13
N GLY A 77 10.50 -3.30 0.76
CA GLY A 77 10.32 -4.10 -0.44
C GLY A 77 9.06 -5.00 -0.42
N LEU A 78 8.53 -5.32 0.76
CA LEU A 78 7.30 -6.12 0.88
C LEU A 78 6.01 -5.29 0.88
N ALA A 79 6.10 -3.96 0.82
CA ALA A 79 4.93 -3.07 0.94
C ALA A 79 3.91 -3.31 -0.18
N THR A 80 4.36 -3.43 -1.44
CA THR A 80 3.45 -3.69 -2.58
C THR A 80 2.84 -5.08 -2.53
N LEU A 81 3.59 -6.11 -2.13
CA LEU A 81 3.02 -7.45 -1.91
C LEU A 81 1.92 -7.41 -0.86
N SER A 82 2.10 -6.64 0.22
CA SER A 82 1.05 -6.43 1.21
C SER A 82 -0.19 -5.76 0.59
N TRP A 83 -0.02 -4.73 -0.25
CA TRP A 83 -1.14 -4.09 -0.95
C TRP A 83 -1.84 -5.03 -1.91
N VAL A 84 -1.07 -5.76 -2.71
CA VAL A 84 -1.60 -6.70 -3.72
C VAL A 84 -2.49 -7.77 -3.09
N PHE A 85 -2.06 -8.37 -1.96
CA PHE A 85 -2.71 -9.57 -1.43
C PHE A 85 -3.50 -9.37 -0.14
N VAL A 86 -3.23 -8.30 0.65
CA VAL A 86 -3.77 -8.21 2.01
C VAL A 86 -4.39 -6.86 2.33
N LYS A 87 -3.64 -5.76 2.20
CA LYS A 87 -3.97 -4.47 2.80
C LYS A 87 -5.32 -3.93 2.34
N ASP A 88 -5.58 -3.94 1.03
CA ASP A 88 -6.82 -3.41 0.47
C ASP A 88 -8.05 -4.20 0.91
N PHE A 89 -7.96 -5.54 0.89
CA PHE A 89 -9.06 -6.40 1.36
C PHE A 89 -9.35 -6.19 2.84
N LYS A 90 -8.28 -6.11 3.65
CA LYS A 90 -8.42 -5.81 5.08
C LYS A 90 -9.10 -4.46 5.30
N LYS A 91 -8.69 -3.41 4.57
CA LYS A 91 -9.27 -2.07 4.72
C LYS A 91 -10.73 -2.00 4.28
N MET A 92 -11.09 -2.66 3.20
CA MET A 92 -12.48 -2.76 2.77
C MET A 92 -13.37 -3.56 3.72
N SER A 93 -12.79 -4.40 4.56
CA SER A 93 -13.54 -5.21 5.55
C SER A 93 -13.61 -4.57 6.94
N GLN A 94 -12.98 -3.40 7.14
CA GLN A 94 -12.96 -2.71 8.43
C GLN A 94 -14.06 -1.64 8.50
N ASP A 95 -14.68 -1.49 9.66
CA ASP A 95 -15.68 -0.45 9.93
C ASP A 95 -15.02 0.92 10.24
N HIS A 96 -13.70 0.92 10.47
CA HIS A 96 -12.91 2.12 10.74
C HIS A 96 -11.58 2.05 10.00
N ILE A 97 -11.16 3.18 9.44
CA ILE A 97 -9.84 3.36 8.84
C ILE A 97 -9.20 4.56 9.52
N GLY A 98 -8.11 4.35 10.27
CA GLY A 98 -7.39 5.41 10.96
C GLY A 98 -8.27 6.31 11.83
N GLY A 99 -9.13 5.75 12.66
CA GLY A 99 -10.04 6.50 13.52
C GLY A 99 -11.26 7.12 12.81
N ILE A 100 -11.33 7.07 11.48
CA ILE A 100 -12.51 7.53 10.72
C ILE A 100 -13.47 6.35 10.55
N ALA A 101 -14.74 6.54 10.98
CA ALA A 101 -15.77 5.54 10.79
C ALA A 101 -16.08 5.36 9.30
N THR A 102 -16.00 4.12 8.84
CA THR A 102 -16.32 3.68 7.48
C THR A 102 -17.32 2.51 7.54
N PRO A 103 -18.52 2.72 8.10
CA PRO A 103 -19.44 1.64 8.48
C PRO A 103 -19.92 0.79 7.31
N SER A 104 -19.85 1.31 6.10
CA SER A 104 -20.12 0.52 4.89
C SER A 104 -19.45 1.14 3.67
N HIS A 105 -18.68 0.33 2.95
CA HIS A 105 -18.16 0.75 1.65
C HIS A 105 -19.22 0.51 0.56
N PRO A 106 -19.40 1.46 -0.38
CA PRO A 106 -20.34 1.28 -1.49
C PRO A 106 -20.04 0.02 -2.29
N ARG A 107 -21.08 -0.72 -2.71
CA ARG A 107 -20.91 -1.94 -3.54
C ARG A 107 -20.06 -1.72 -4.78
N LYS A 108 -20.15 -0.55 -5.41
CA LYS A 108 -19.34 -0.17 -6.57
C LYS A 108 -17.84 -0.20 -6.29
N GLU A 109 -17.43 0.16 -5.07
CA GLU A 109 -16.00 0.18 -4.70
C GLU A 109 -15.47 -1.25 -4.45
N TRP A 110 -16.31 -2.15 -3.95
CA TRP A 110 -15.99 -3.59 -3.91
C TRP A 110 -15.79 -4.16 -5.31
N VAL A 111 -16.70 -3.83 -6.24
CA VAL A 111 -16.55 -4.26 -7.65
C VAL A 111 -15.25 -3.68 -8.25
N ARG A 112 -14.95 -2.40 -8.02
CA ARG A 112 -13.70 -1.77 -8.48
C ARG A 112 -12.47 -2.46 -7.91
N LEU A 113 -12.48 -2.78 -6.63
CA LEU A 113 -11.40 -3.53 -5.98
C LEU A 113 -11.17 -4.87 -6.68
N PHE A 114 -12.21 -5.69 -6.82
CA PHE A 114 -12.08 -7.01 -7.44
C PHE A 114 -11.67 -6.94 -8.91
N VAL A 115 -12.23 -6.01 -9.67
CA VAL A 115 -11.84 -5.79 -11.09
C VAL A 115 -10.39 -5.34 -11.19
N GLY A 116 -9.96 -4.39 -10.37
CA GLY A 116 -8.57 -3.93 -10.32
C GLY A 116 -7.59 -5.05 -9.97
N LYS A 117 -7.90 -5.84 -8.93
CA LYS A 117 -7.09 -7.00 -8.53
C LYS A 117 -7.06 -8.10 -9.59
N ALA A 118 -8.21 -8.43 -10.19
CA ALA A 118 -8.27 -9.41 -11.26
C ALA A 118 -7.43 -8.97 -12.47
N LEU A 119 -7.50 -7.70 -12.86
CA LEU A 119 -6.68 -7.14 -13.92
C LEU A 119 -5.19 -7.23 -13.59
N PHE A 120 -4.80 -6.81 -12.39
CA PHE A 120 -3.42 -6.90 -11.92
C PHE A 120 -2.90 -8.35 -11.96
N TYR A 121 -3.63 -9.29 -11.36
CA TYR A 121 -3.22 -10.70 -11.35
C TYR A 121 -3.14 -11.28 -12.76
N THR A 122 -4.07 -10.92 -13.62
CA THR A 122 -4.04 -11.37 -15.03
C THR A 122 -2.79 -10.87 -15.73
N ILE A 123 -2.50 -9.56 -15.66
CA ILE A 123 -1.38 -8.96 -16.40
C ILE A 123 -0.02 -9.42 -15.82
N PHE A 124 0.14 -9.39 -14.50
CA PHE A 124 1.47 -9.56 -13.89
C PHE A 124 1.76 -10.98 -13.41
N ILE A 125 0.74 -11.83 -13.30
CA ILE A 125 0.92 -13.23 -12.90
C ILE A 125 0.49 -14.16 -14.04
N VAL A 126 -0.80 -14.15 -14.41
CA VAL A 126 -1.36 -15.16 -15.31
C VAL A 126 -0.73 -15.10 -16.71
N LEU A 127 -0.69 -13.92 -17.34
CA LEU A 127 -0.12 -13.79 -18.69
C LEU A 127 1.36 -14.17 -18.78
N PRO A 128 2.25 -13.76 -17.84
CA PRO A 128 3.63 -14.24 -17.85
C PRO A 128 3.75 -15.76 -17.75
N PHE A 129 2.95 -16.41 -16.90
CA PHE A 129 2.97 -17.87 -16.78
C PHE A 129 2.49 -18.60 -18.04
N ILE A 130 1.61 -17.98 -18.86
CA ILE A 130 1.09 -18.56 -20.09
C ILE A 130 2.02 -18.32 -21.28
N PHE A 131 2.54 -17.09 -21.43
CA PHE A 131 3.21 -16.67 -22.65
C PHE A 131 4.73 -16.70 -22.57
N VAL A 132 5.31 -16.62 -21.38
CA VAL A 132 6.78 -16.68 -21.25
C VAL A 132 7.24 -18.13 -21.27
N GLN A 133 8.03 -18.47 -22.29
CA GLN A 133 8.61 -19.81 -22.45
C GLN A 133 9.82 -20.01 -21.52
N ALA A 134 9.55 -19.99 -20.21
CA ALA A 134 10.56 -20.18 -19.18
C ALA A 134 10.00 -21.08 -18.05
N PRO A 135 10.84 -21.71 -17.25
CA PRO A 135 10.40 -22.44 -16.07
C PRO A 135 9.58 -21.55 -15.14
N TRP A 136 8.53 -22.08 -14.54
CA TRP A 136 7.58 -21.33 -13.69
C TRP A 136 8.26 -20.51 -12.58
N TYR A 137 9.35 -21.02 -12.01
CA TYR A 137 10.09 -20.32 -10.94
C TYR A 137 10.80 -19.05 -11.43
N HIS A 138 11.13 -18.91 -12.72
CA HIS A 138 11.63 -17.66 -13.29
C HIS A 138 10.52 -16.60 -13.34
N CYS A 139 9.31 -16.97 -13.75
CA CYS A 139 8.16 -16.06 -13.75
C CYS A 139 7.82 -15.61 -12.32
N LEU A 140 7.79 -16.56 -11.37
CA LEU A 140 7.56 -16.24 -9.97
C LEU A 140 8.68 -15.34 -9.40
N GLY A 141 9.94 -15.68 -9.66
CA GLY A 141 11.09 -14.89 -9.20
C GLY A 141 11.08 -13.48 -9.78
N ALA A 142 10.76 -13.33 -11.08
CA ALA A 142 10.64 -12.03 -11.73
C ALA A 142 9.49 -11.19 -11.11
N PHE A 143 8.34 -11.80 -10.87
CA PHE A 143 7.22 -11.15 -10.19
C PHE A 143 7.62 -10.68 -8.78
N LEU A 144 8.19 -11.55 -7.96
CA LEU A 144 8.59 -11.19 -6.60
C LEU A 144 9.67 -10.10 -6.57
N LEU A 145 10.64 -10.18 -7.49
CA LEU A 145 11.69 -9.17 -7.61
C LEU A 145 11.13 -7.81 -8.07
N SER A 146 10.24 -7.80 -9.06
CA SER A 146 9.59 -6.56 -9.53
C SER A 146 8.79 -5.91 -8.41
N GLN A 147 8.00 -6.70 -7.67
CA GLN A 147 7.23 -6.20 -6.54
C GLN A 147 8.13 -5.69 -5.39
N TYR A 148 9.25 -6.36 -5.15
CA TYR A 148 10.22 -5.92 -4.15
C TYR A 148 10.84 -4.56 -4.52
N ILE A 149 11.29 -4.40 -5.78
CA ILE A 149 11.86 -3.13 -6.27
C ILE A 149 10.81 -2.02 -6.24
N GLU A 150 9.60 -2.30 -6.70
CA GLU A 150 8.49 -1.36 -6.69
C GLU A 150 8.13 -0.92 -5.26
N GLY A 151 7.97 -1.87 -4.35
CA GLY A 151 7.65 -1.60 -2.94
C GLY A 151 8.74 -0.79 -2.25
N PHE A 152 9.99 -1.12 -2.47
CA PHE A 152 11.13 -0.38 -1.94
C PHE A 152 11.16 1.06 -2.48
N THR A 153 10.99 1.24 -3.79
CA THR A 153 11.00 2.55 -4.44
C THR A 153 9.86 3.44 -3.91
N LEU A 154 8.64 2.91 -3.85
CA LEU A 154 7.49 3.64 -3.32
C LEU A 154 7.67 4.00 -1.85
N ALA A 155 8.13 3.07 -1.02
CA ALA A 155 8.36 3.31 0.40
C ALA A 155 9.41 4.41 0.62
N VAL A 156 10.52 4.39 -0.12
CA VAL A 156 11.54 5.45 -0.03
C VAL A 156 10.97 6.80 -0.45
N VAL A 157 10.23 6.87 -1.56
CA VAL A 157 9.61 8.11 -2.02
C VAL A 157 8.62 8.66 -0.99
N PHE A 158 7.76 7.81 -0.43
CA PHE A 158 6.80 8.23 0.60
C PHE A 158 7.50 8.67 1.88
N MET A 159 8.50 7.93 2.34
CA MET A 159 9.25 8.31 3.56
C MET A 159 9.95 9.65 3.39
N LEU A 160 10.62 9.90 2.26
CA LEU A 160 11.29 11.19 2.01
C LEU A 160 10.31 12.36 1.90
N ALA A 161 9.09 12.11 1.45
CA ALA A 161 8.07 13.15 1.34
C ALA A 161 7.40 13.52 2.67
N HIS A 162 7.42 12.63 3.68
CA HIS A 162 6.61 12.77 4.88
C HIS A 162 7.42 12.82 6.19
N VAL A 163 8.70 12.44 6.17
CA VAL A 163 9.58 12.53 7.34
C VAL A 163 10.32 13.86 7.30
N VAL A 164 9.71 14.90 7.83
CA VAL A 164 10.37 16.19 8.08
C VAL A 164 10.58 16.36 9.57
N GLU A 165 11.76 16.87 9.95
CA GLU A 165 12.19 16.99 11.36
C GLU A 165 11.35 17.96 12.21
N GLU A 166 10.46 18.75 11.62
CA GLU A 166 9.75 19.85 12.28
C GLU A 166 8.21 19.68 12.29
N THR A 167 7.72 18.44 12.40
CA THR A 167 6.26 18.25 12.60
C THR A 167 5.95 17.56 13.91
#